data_25b981368a20e36030459ed457dcaf63
#
_entry.id   25b981368a20e36030459ed457dcaf63
#
_cell.length_a   1.000
_cell.length_b   1.000
_cell.length_c   1.000
_cell.angle_alpha   90.00
_cell.angle_beta   90.00
_cell.angle_gamma   90.00
#
_symmetry.space_group_name_H-M   'P 1'
#
loop_
_entity.id
_entity.type
_entity.pdbx_description
1 polymer ?
#
loop_
_entity_poly.entity_id
_entity_poly.type
_entity_poly.pdbx_seq_one_letter_code
_entity_poly.pdbx_strand_id
1 'polypeptide(L)'
;MKIFGHLFPPKHLGLRPYRAPSPVGFWRIAGALVLVALCGGIYWWQLLAQQRNQLAFAENQAHLRTVQMSTTMASHVGTLVAGLEYLARSLAMNREAEPDHYFPVAVRTALATFPNGSLRHIYVANASGQVVFSSLDQDPKTQDAPISIADREHFQEHAARTQPALSISRPSLGRLSGKWSVQFSYPVMRGGQSDGVVVLSVAPEYLSGHFSDVSTSGNDVTLLVRDDGAYLARSDRQEEVLSLSVPPDIEFLRHPDRMQGEFQAKSPIDGVERLHAWKRLREYPLVVSVGLDHDKALATTKSSIAQSRLWNAAGTLLAVLAALWIALLFMHQRRIQARLEQHQQRYQLALEGGNLGTWEWTTNTTHLHVDERWHTLMGSSPSDGPPSLDSLRARAHPQ
;
A
#
# COMPACT_ATOMS: atom_id res chain seq x y z
N MET A 1 31.72 21.40 107.20
CA MET A 1 31.47 19.94 107.31
C MET A 1 30.88 19.43 106.05
N LYS A 2 31.65 18.64 105.29
CA LYS A 2 31.31 18.12 103.91
C LYS A 2 30.28 17.00 104.03
N ILE A 3 29.24 16.99 103.21
CA ILE A 3 28.46 15.80 102.91
C ILE A 3 28.29 15.71 101.41
N PHE A 4 28.79 14.59 100.88
CA PHE A 4 28.77 14.18 99.45
C PHE A 4 27.40 13.82 99.03
N GLY A 5 27.03 14.32 97.84
CA GLY A 5 25.90 13.74 97.03
C GLY A 5 26.42 13.22 95.70
N HIS A 6 26.46 11.91 95.53
CA HIS A 6 26.75 11.29 94.26
C HIS A 6 25.57 11.46 93.33
N LEU A 7 25.73 12.29 92.26
CA LEU A 7 24.84 12.33 91.13
C LEU A 7 25.27 11.22 90.16
N PHE A 8 24.31 10.31 89.83
CA PHE A 8 24.41 9.37 88.74
C PHE A 8 24.32 10.13 87.39
N PRO A 9 25.21 9.84 86.44
CA PRO A 9 25.07 10.44 85.10
C PRO A 9 23.84 9.85 84.40
N PRO A 10 23.08 10.69 83.65
CA PRO A 10 21.94 10.19 82.83
C PRO A 10 22.48 9.27 81.79
N LYS A 11 21.97 8.02 81.78
CA LYS A 11 22.18 7.12 80.67
C LYS A 11 21.51 7.77 79.41
N HIS A 12 22.35 8.14 78.45
CA HIS A 12 21.90 8.60 77.17
C HIS A 12 20.95 7.54 76.55
N LEU A 13 19.64 7.79 76.53
CA LEU A 13 18.69 7.08 75.69
C LEU A 13 19.16 7.31 74.24
N GLY A 14 19.72 6.29 73.64
CA GLY A 14 20.10 6.29 72.26
C GLY A 14 18.84 6.30 71.36
N LEU A 15 18.21 7.48 71.31
CA LEU A 15 17.17 7.72 70.33
C LEU A 15 17.79 7.56 68.97
N ARG A 16 17.53 6.43 68.32
CA ARG A 16 17.87 6.29 66.88
C ARG A 16 17.10 7.38 66.11
N PRO A 17 17.82 8.24 65.36
CA PRO A 17 17.13 9.30 64.61
C PRO A 17 16.15 8.68 63.63
N TYR A 18 14.97 9.31 63.54
CA TYR A 18 13.96 9.01 62.55
C TYR A 18 14.61 8.96 61.16
N ARG A 19 14.73 7.78 60.59
CA ARG A 19 15.25 7.61 59.23
C ARG A 19 14.09 7.93 58.28
N ALA A 20 14.09 9.14 57.72
CA ALA A 20 13.19 9.50 56.67
C ALA A 20 13.19 8.41 55.56
N PRO A 21 12.08 8.07 54.96
CA PRO A 21 12.02 7.05 53.93
C PRO A 21 13.05 7.36 52.84
N SER A 22 13.98 6.42 52.62
CA SER A 22 15.12 6.62 51.75
C SER A 22 14.65 7.01 50.34
N PRO A 23 15.18 8.06 49.69
CA PRO A 23 14.81 8.50 48.36
C PRO A 23 15.10 7.45 47.26
N VAL A 24 15.90 6.42 47.58
CA VAL A 24 16.29 5.33 46.71
C VAL A 24 15.11 4.62 46.04
N GLY A 25 13.97 4.54 46.73
CA GLY A 25 12.78 3.89 46.17
C GLY A 25 12.05 4.71 45.10
N PHE A 26 12.08 6.04 45.23
CA PHE A 26 11.52 6.95 44.23
C PHE A 26 12.34 6.89 42.92
N TRP A 27 13.66 6.95 43.03
CA TRP A 27 14.57 6.88 41.87
C TRP A 27 14.50 5.57 41.12
N ARG A 28 14.23 4.44 41.80
CA ARG A 28 14.03 3.13 41.15
C ARG A 28 12.74 3.10 40.28
N ILE A 29 11.63 3.64 40.78
CA ILE A 29 10.37 3.74 40.03
C ILE A 29 10.52 4.72 38.88
N ALA A 30 11.12 5.88 39.10
CA ALA A 30 11.40 6.86 38.05
C ALA A 30 12.31 6.28 36.96
N GLY A 31 13.35 5.55 37.32
CA GLY A 31 14.24 4.86 36.38
C GLY A 31 13.52 3.80 35.56
N ALA A 32 12.61 3.00 36.15
CA ALA A 32 11.82 2.02 35.45
C ALA A 32 10.84 2.68 34.45
N LEU A 33 10.21 3.79 34.83
CA LEU A 33 9.31 4.54 33.92
C LEU A 33 10.07 5.15 32.74
N VAL A 34 11.26 5.70 32.99
CA VAL A 34 12.15 6.22 31.92
C VAL A 34 12.57 5.10 30.98
N LEU A 35 12.90 3.91 31.49
CA LEU A 35 13.25 2.76 30.68
C LEU A 35 12.07 2.32 29.78
N VAL A 36 10.86 2.25 30.35
CA VAL A 36 9.64 1.94 29.60
C VAL A 36 9.39 2.97 28.51
N ALA A 37 9.56 4.26 28.80
CA ALA A 37 9.40 5.33 27.81
C ALA A 37 10.45 5.25 26.69
N LEU A 38 11.70 4.94 27.00
CA LEU A 38 12.77 4.73 26.01
C LEU A 38 12.48 3.51 25.13
N CYS A 39 12.10 2.38 25.72
CA CYS A 39 11.71 1.18 24.96
C CYS A 39 10.52 1.45 24.05
N GLY A 40 9.50 2.17 24.55
CA GLY A 40 8.36 2.60 23.76
C GLY A 40 8.74 3.52 22.60
N GLY A 41 9.64 4.47 22.85
CA GLY A 41 10.17 5.38 21.82
C GLY A 41 10.93 4.63 20.71
N ILE A 42 11.81 3.71 21.08
CA ILE A 42 12.57 2.87 20.13
C ILE A 42 11.59 1.99 19.33
N TYR A 43 10.62 1.37 19.99
CA TYR A 43 9.61 0.56 19.36
C TYR A 43 8.82 1.34 18.31
N TRP A 44 8.31 2.52 18.66
CA TRP A 44 7.57 3.36 17.72
C TRP A 44 8.44 3.88 16.57
N TRP A 45 9.68 4.24 16.84
CA TRP A 45 10.62 4.63 15.78
C TRP A 45 10.85 3.49 14.79
N GLN A 46 11.08 2.26 15.29
CA GLN A 46 11.25 1.08 14.45
C GLN A 46 9.99 0.74 13.65
N LEU A 47 8.82 0.82 14.30
CA LEU A 47 7.52 0.59 13.65
C LEU A 47 7.30 1.57 12.50
N LEU A 48 7.51 2.86 12.73
CA LEU A 48 7.36 3.89 11.71
C LEU A 48 8.36 3.74 10.56
N ALA A 49 9.61 3.38 10.86
CA ALA A 49 10.63 3.10 9.85
C ALA A 49 10.22 1.89 8.98
N GLN A 50 9.74 0.81 9.60
CA GLN A 50 9.25 -0.37 8.89
C GLN A 50 8.05 -0.04 8.00
N GLN A 51 7.10 0.77 8.47
CA GLN A 51 5.93 1.18 7.69
C GLN A 51 6.30 2.05 6.48
N ARG A 52 7.31 2.94 6.62
CA ARG A 52 7.86 3.70 5.47
C ARG A 52 8.46 2.76 4.42
N ASN A 53 9.23 1.78 4.86
CA ASN A 53 9.82 0.78 3.96
C ASN A 53 8.76 -0.07 3.26
N GLN A 54 7.68 -0.45 3.96
CA GLN A 54 6.55 -1.17 3.37
C GLN A 54 5.85 -0.34 2.28
N LEU A 55 5.64 0.97 2.53
CA LEU A 55 5.03 1.85 1.53
C LEU A 55 5.93 2.02 0.31
N ALA A 56 7.22 2.30 0.52
CA ALA A 56 8.19 2.42 -0.57
C ALA A 56 8.33 1.12 -1.38
N PHE A 57 8.26 -0.03 -0.72
CA PHE A 57 8.26 -1.33 -1.39
C PHE A 57 7.00 -1.51 -2.25
N ALA A 58 5.80 -1.15 -1.72
CA ALA A 58 4.56 -1.23 -2.47
C ALA A 58 4.55 -0.28 -3.70
N GLU A 59 5.08 0.93 -3.56
CA GLU A 59 5.27 1.87 -4.67
C GLU A 59 6.19 1.28 -5.74
N ASN A 60 7.33 0.74 -5.35
CA ASN A 60 8.28 0.12 -6.27
C ASN A 60 7.68 -1.10 -6.99
N GLN A 61 6.89 -1.91 -6.28
CA GLN A 61 6.15 -3.02 -6.88
C GLN A 61 5.10 -2.53 -7.90
N ALA A 62 4.40 -1.44 -7.62
CA ALA A 62 3.46 -0.84 -8.57
C ALA A 62 4.19 -0.35 -9.84
N HIS A 63 5.34 0.31 -9.70
CA HIS A 63 6.20 0.71 -10.83
C HIS A 63 6.62 -0.48 -11.69
N LEU A 64 7.26 -1.48 -11.07
CA LEU A 64 7.72 -2.68 -11.79
C LEU A 64 6.58 -3.39 -12.52
N ARG A 65 5.42 -3.49 -11.87
CA ARG A 65 4.22 -4.08 -12.45
C ARG A 65 3.75 -3.30 -13.68
N THR A 66 3.68 -1.97 -13.58
CA THR A 66 3.24 -1.11 -14.68
C THR A 66 4.17 -1.26 -15.90
N VAL A 67 5.48 -1.28 -15.68
CA VAL A 67 6.50 -1.51 -16.73
C VAL A 67 6.34 -2.89 -17.36
N GLN A 68 6.15 -3.92 -16.57
CA GLN A 68 5.96 -5.28 -17.07
C GLN A 68 4.67 -5.38 -17.91
N MET A 69 3.58 -4.78 -17.43
CA MET A 69 2.30 -4.74 -18.16
C MET A 69 2.45 -3.99 -19.48
N SER A 70 3.06 -2.81 -19.48
CA SER A 70 3.28 -2.04 -20.72
C SER A 70 4.12 -2.79 -21.73
N THR A 71 5.14 -3.53 -21.27
CA THR A 71 5.98 -4.37 -22.13
C THR A 71 5.21 -5.53 -22.74
N THR A 72 4.41 -6.22 -21.94
CA THR A 72 3.58 -7.33 -22.38
C THR A 72 2.54 -6.87 -23.39
N MET A 73 1.86 -5.74 -23.10
CA MET A 73 0.88 -5.17 -24.01
C MET A 73 1.50 -4.66 -25.31
N ALA A 74 2.67 -4.03 -25.24
CA ALA A 74 3.38 -3.61 -26.46
C ALA A 74 3.75 -4.81 -27.36
N SER A 75 4.17 -5.93 -26.77
CA SER A 75 4.44 -7.16 -27.51
C SER A 75 3.19 -7.73 -28.13
N HIS A 76 2.08 -7.76 -27.37
CA HIS A 76 0.78 -8.25 -27.86
C HIS A 76 0.26 -7.40 -29.04
N VAL A 77 0.24 -6.07 -28.86
CA VAL A 77 -0.16 -5.12 -29.90
C VAL A 77 0.76 -5.24 -31.12
N GLY A 78 2.06 -5.40 -30.92
CA GLY A 78 3.02 -5.61 -31.99
C GLY A 78 2.68 -6.84 -32.83
N THR A 79 2.37 -7.96 -32.21
CA THR A 79 1.94 -9.20 -32.88
C THR A 79 0.64 -9.02 -33.64
N LEU A 80 -0.33 -8.33 -33.04
CA LEU A 80 -1.62 -8.03 -33.65
C LEU A 80 -1.44 -7.16 -34.91
N VAL A 81 -0.64 -6.09 -34.81
CA VAL A 81 -0.37 -5.18 -35.93
C VAL A 81 0.40 -5.88 -37.05
N ALA A 82 1.37 -6.74 -36.70
CA ALA A 82 2.10 -7.57 -37.67
C ALA A 82 1.16 -8.52 -38.42
N GLY A 83 0.17 -9.09 -37.73
CA GLY A 83 -0.88 -9.89 -38.35
C GLY A 83 -1.77 -9.10 -39.35
N LEU A 84 -2.15 -7.86 -38.96
CA LEU A 84 -2.88 -6.95 -39.83
C LEU A 84 -2.05 -6.52 -41.05
N GLU A 85 -0.76 -6.24 -40.86
CA GLU A 85 0.18 -5.92 -41.94
C GLU A 85 0.31 -7.08 -42.93
N TYR A 86 0.54 -8.30 -42.42
CA TYR A 86 0.61 -9.50 -43.25
C TYR A 86 -0.66 -9.69 -44.07
N LEU A 87 -1.85 -9.50 -43.46
CA LEU A 87 -3.12 -9.58 -44.19
C LEU A 87 -3.22 -8.49 -45.26
N ALA A 88 -2.98 -7.21 -44.93
CA ALA A 88 -3.05 -6.10 -45.85
C ALA A 88 -2.10 -6.31 -47.05
N ARG A 89 -0.88 -6.73 -46.78
CA ARG A 89 0.15 -7.05 -47.78
C ARG A 89 -0.28 -8.23 -48.67
N SER A 90 -0.77 -9.33 -48.08
CA SER A 90 -1.24 -10.49 -48.80
C SER A 90 -2.42 -10.17 -49.75
N LEU A 91 -3.36 -9.37 -49.25
CA LEU A 91 -4.50 -8.90 -50.06
C LEU A 91 -4.04 -7.96 -51.20
N ALA A 92 -3.05 -7.09 -50.96
CA ALA A 92 -2.49 -6.23 -51.99
C ALA A 92 -1.80 -7.05 -53.09
N MET A 93 -1.06 -8.07 -52.74
CA MET A 93 -0.42 -9.01 -53.73
C MET A 93 -1.49 -9.80 -54.50
N ASN A 94 -2.54 -10.30 -53.83
CA ASN A 94 -3.66 -11.00 -54.52
C ASN A 94 -4.41 -10.06 -55.48
N ARG A 95 -4.55 -8.78 -55.12
CA ARG A 95 -5.19 -7.77 -55.98
C ARG A 95 -4.37 -7.46 -57.23
N GLU A 96 -3.03 -7.44 -57.07
CA GLU A 96 -2.11 -7.28 -58.21
C GLU A 96 -2.20 -8.46 -59.19
N ALA A 97 -2.15 -9.70 -58.65
CA ALA A 97 -2.10 -10.91 -59.45
C ALA A 97 -3.41 -11.21 -60.16
N GLU A 98 -4.54 -11.29 -59.43
CA GLU A 98 -5.86 -11.70 -59.97
C GLU A 98 -7.01 -10.93 -59.34
N PRO A 99 -7.32 -9.73 -59.83
CA PRO A 99 -8.26 -8.81 -59.20
C PRO A 99 -9.70 -9.28 -59.17
N ASP A 100 -10.12 -10.05 -60.16
CA ASP A 100 -11.56 -10.33 -60.39
C ASP A 100 -12.01 -11.69 -59.83
N HIS A 101 -11.12 -12.66 -59.68
CA HIS A 101 -11.49 -14.01 -59.27
C HIS A 101 -11.04 -14.37 -57.85
N TYR A 102 -9.75 -14.33 -57.58
CA TYR A 102 -9.20 -14.75 -56.28
C TYR A 102 -9.31 -13.69 -55.21
N PHE A 103 -9.21 -12.42 -55.55
CA PHE A 103 -9.23 -11.34 -54.57
C PHE A 103 -10.53 -11.28 -53.73
N PRO A 104 -11.75 -11.36 -54.30
CA PRO A 104 -12.98 -11.39 -53.52
C PRO A 104 -13.11 -12.61 -52.60
N VAL A 105 -12.54 -13.76 -53.00
CA VAL A 105 -12.48 -14.97 -52.15
C VAL A 105 -11.54 -14.77 -50.99
N ALA A 106 -10.33 -14.21 -51.23
CA ALA A 106 -9.37 -13.90 -50.21
C ALA A 106 -9.94 -12.93 -49.16
N VAL A 107 -10.65 -11.90 -49.59
CA VAL A 107 -11.34 -10.94 -48.69
C VAL A 107 -12.39 -11.63 -47.83
N ARG A 108 -13.25 -12.49 -48.41
CA ARG A 108 -14.25 -13.25 -47.64
C ARG A 108 -13.60 -14.17 -46.62
N THR A 109 -12.50 -14.85 -46.99
CA THR A 109 -11.71 -15.72 -46.10
C THR A 109 -11.12 -14.91 -44.94
N ALA A 110 -10.54 -13.74 -45.24
CA ALA A 110 -10.02 -12.86 -44.23
C ALA A 110 -11.08 -12.42 -43.22
N LEU A 111 -12.25 -11.97 -43.71
CA LEU A 111 -13.36 -11.56 -42.83
C LEU A 111 -13.90 -12.71 -41.97
N ALA A 112 -13.91 -13.96 -42.52
CA ALA A 112 -14.34 -15.14 -41.78
C ALA A 112 -13.32 -15.62 -40.73
N THR A 113 -12.03 -15.33 -40.93
CA THR A 113 -10.94 -15.76 -40.04
C THR A 113 -10.79 -14.85 -38.81
N PHE A 114 -11.04 -13.57 -38.98
CA PHE A 114 -10.98 -12.61 -37.90
C PHE A 114 -12.25 -12.65 -37.03
N PRO A 115 -12.14 -12.32 -35.72
CA PRO A 115 -13.30 -12.24 -34.82
C PRO A 115 -14.38 -11.31 -35.43
N ASN A 116 -15.65 -11.69 -35.27
CA ASN A 116 -16.77 -10.91 -35.78
C ASN A 116 -16.70 -9.44 -35.32
N GLY A 117 -16.74 -8.52 -36.30
CA GLY A 117 -16.75 -7.09 -36.07
C GLY A 117 -15.37 -6.47 -35.86
N SER A 118 -14.28 -7.26 -35.81
CA SER A 118 -12.88 -6.74 -35.69
C SER A 118 -12.43 -6.04 -36.98
N LEU A 119 -12.71 -6.64 -38.14
CA LEU A 119 -12.58 -6.00 -39.41
C LEU A 119 -13.96 -5.50 -39.83
N ARG A 120 -14.17 -4.19 -39.76
CA ARG A 120 -15.46 -3.59 -40.13
C ARG A 120 -15.69 -3.62 -41.63
N HIS A 121 -14.59 -3.47 -42.39
CA HIS A 121 -14.67 -3.33 -43.84
C HIS A 121 -13.29 -3.51 -44.48
N ILE A 122 -13.23 -4.15 -45.63
CA ILE A 122 -12.04 -4.21 -46.48
C ILE A 122 -12.43 -3.60 -47.83
N TYR A 123 -11.63 -2.66 -48.32
CA TYR A 123 -11.87 -2.02 -49.58
C TYR A 123 -10.55 -1.73 -50.34
N VAL A 124 -10.69 -1.49 -51.63
CA VAL A 124 -9.57 -1.12 -52.52
C VAL A 124 -9.90 0.19 -53.19
N ALA A 125 -8.97 1.09 -53.21
CA ALA A 125 -9.00 2.29 -54.03
C ALA A 125 -7.94 2.20 -55.14
N ASN A 126 -8.25 2.73 -56.32
CA ASN A 126 -7.31 2.86 -57.41
C ASN A 126 -6.32 4.02 -57.22
N ALA A 127 -5.41 4.25 -58.16
CA ALA A 127 -4.39 5.30 -58.11
C ALA A 127 -4.96 6.73 -58.01
N SER A 128 -6.21 6.97 -58.41
CA SER A 128 -6.90 8.26 -58.24
C SER A 128 -7.66 8.39 -56.93
N GLY A 129 -7.59 7.36 -56.06
CA GLY A 129 -8.30 7.33 -54.77
C GLY A 129 -9.76 6.98 -54.84
N GLN A 130 -10.27 6.52 -56.02
CA GLN A 130 -11.64 6.04 -56.16
C GLN A 130 -11.75 4.62 -55.64
N VAL A 131 -12.77 4.32 -54.81
CA VAL A 131 -13.03 2.98 -54.32
C VAL A 131 -13.56 2.10 -55.48
N VAL A 132 -12.82 1.04 -55.80
CA VAL A 132 -13.14 0.11 -56.89
C VAL A 132 -13.61 -1.25 -56.39
N PHE A 133 -13.43 -1.56 -55.11
CA PHE A 133 -13.91 -2.76 -54.45
C PHE A 133 -14.31 -2.46 -53.03
N SER A 134 -15.38 -3.08 -52.54
CA SER A 134 -15.85 -2.97 -51.15
C SER A 134 -16.38 -4.34 -50.70
N SER A 135 -16.01 -4.74 -49.45
CA SER A 135 -16.56 -5.95 -48.82
C SER A 135 -17.94 -5.74 -48.19
N LEU A 136 -18.44 -4.51 -48.15
CA LEU A 136 -19.85 -4.25 -47.84
C LEU A 136 -20.69 -4.55 -49.05
N ASP A 137 -21.93 -5.04 -48.85
CA ASP A 137 -22.86 -5.48 -49.95
C ASP A 137 -23.28 -4.35 -50.89
N GLN A 138 -22.75 -3.15 -50.72
CA GLN A 138 -22.97 -2.02 -51.62
C GLN A 138 -21.92 -2.06 -52.75
N ASP A 139 -22.33 -2.38 -53.97
CA ASP A 139 -21.43 -2.25 -55.11
C ASP A 139 -21.07 -0.75 -55.31
N PRO A 140 -19.76 -0.38 -55.20
CA PRO A 140 -19.36 1.02 -55.41
C PRO A 140 -19.73 1.60 -56.76
N LYS A 141 -19.99 0.72 -57.76
CA LYS A 141 -20.39 1.10 -59.12
C LYS A 141 -21.87 1.47 -59.26
N THR A 142 -22.72 1.09 -58.29
CA THR A 142 -24.16 1.36 -58.29
C THR A 142 -24.54 2.64 -57.53
N GLN A 143 -23.57 3.35 -56.93
CA GLN A 143 -23.81 4.63 -56.25
C GLN A 143 -23.82 5.77 -57.27
N ASP A 144 -24.72 6.74 -57.08
CA ASP A 144 -24.86 7.94 -57.95
C ASP A 144 -23.57 8.79 -58.03
N ALA A 145 -22.63 8.62 -57.11
CA ALA A 145 -21.29 9.21 -57.14
C ALA A 145 -20.22 8.23 -56.64
N PRO A 146 -19.08 8.10 -57.36
CA PRO A 146 -17.98 7.26 -56.93
C PRO A 146 -17.38 7.75 -55.59
N ILE A 147 -17.23 6.85 -54.62
CA ILE A 147 -16.65 7.17 -53.33
C ILE A 147 -15.13 7.38 -53.50
N SER A 148 -14.65 8.55 -53.12
CA SER A 148 -13.23 8.87 -53.16
C SER A 148 -12.65 8.93 -51.76
N ILE A 149 -11.39 8.47 -51.61
CA ILE A 149 -10.55 8.57 -50.42
C ILE A 149 -9.27 9.34 -50.71
N ALA A 150 -9.20 10.05 -51.83
CA ALA A 150 -8.00 10.81 -52.22
C ALA A 150 -7.59 11.86 -51.21
N ASP A 151 -8.53 12.39 -50.41
CA ASP A 151 -8.31 13.36 -49.33
C ASP A 151 -7.92 12.72 -47.99
N ARG A 152 -7.93 11.39 -47.91
CA ARG A 152 -7.67 10.68 -46.64
C ARG A 152 -6.20 10.46 -46.43
N GLU A 153 -5.78 10.62 -45.16
CA GLU A 153 -4.39 10.48 -44.70
C GLU A 153 -3.77 9.16 -45.18
N HIS A 154 -4.42 8.02 -44.94
CA HIS A 154 -3.97 6.67 -45.31
C HIS A 154 -3.83 6.43 -46.81
N PHE A 155 -4.39 7.26 -47.66
CA PHE A 155 -4.17 7.23 -49.12
C PHE A 155 -3.00 8.16 -49.49
N GLN A 156 -2.98 9.40 -48.96
CA GLN A 156 -1.95 10.40 -49.24
C GLN A 156 -0.56 9.97 -48.82
N GLU A 157 -0.43 9.27 -47.70
CA GLU A 157 0.83 8.71 -47.24
C GLU A 157 1.47 7.76 -48.28
N HIS A 158 0.65 6.92 -48.96
CA HIS A 158 1.18 5.99 -49.99
C HIS A 158 1.59 6.72 -51.27
N ALA A 159 0.93 7.83 -51.59
CA ALA A 159 1.32 8.66 -52.76
C ALA A 159 2.67 9.38 -52.51
N ALA A 160 3.03 9.65 -51.24
CA ALA A 160 4.27 10.32 -50.87
C ALA A 160 5.44 9.34 -50.67
N ARG A 161 5.20 8.02 -50.49
CA ARG A 161 6.23 7.03 -50.21
C ARG A 161 6.75 6.35 -51.49
N THR A 162 8.05 6.12 -51.54
CA THR A 162 8.68 5.39 -52.64
C THR A 162 8.79 3.88 -52.39
N GLN A 163 8.68 3.45 -51.13
CA GLN A 163 8.72 2.01 -50.78
C GLN A 163 7.36 1.58 -50.20
N PRO A 164 6.89 0.36 -50.53
CA PRO A 164 5.68 -0.17 -49.97
C PRO A 164 5.84 -0.45 -48.46
N ALA A 165 4.98 0.14 -47.63
CA ALA A 165 4.94 -0.06 -46.21
C ALA A 165 3.54 0.09 -45.68
N LEU A 166 3.24 -0.50 -44.52
CA LEU A 166 1.98 -0.30 -43.83
C LEU A 166 1.81 1.18 -43.44
N SER A 167 0.62 1.72 -43.65
CA SER A 167 0.18 2.99 -43.05
C SER A 167 -0.92 2.75 -42.04
N ILE A 168 -0.86 3.40 -40.90
CA ILE A 168 -1.84 3.31 -39.80
C ILE A 168 -2.39 4.73 -39.57
N SER A 169 -3.66 4.95 -39.94
CA SER A 169 -4.24 6.29 -39.84
C SER A 169 -4.70 6.64 -38.41
N ARG A 170 -5.00 7.92 -38.21
CA ARG A 170 -5.84 8.33 -37.09
C ARG A 170 -7.23 7.68 -37.19
N PRO A 171 -7.91 7.43 -36.05
CA PRO A 171 -9.29 6.97 -36.11
C PRO A 171 -10.14 7.96 -36.92
N SER A 172 -10.98 7.43 -37.77
CA SER A 172 -11.87 8.23 -38.60
C SER A 172 -13.25 7.57 -38.75
N LEU A 173 -14.27 8.41 -38.91
CA LEU A 173 -15.59 7.91 -39.22
C LEU A 173 -15.60 7.43 -40.67
N GLY A 174 -15.89 6.14 -40.87
CA GLY A 174 -15.92 5.51 -42.18
C GLY A 174 -17.05 6.07 -43.07
N ARG A 175 -16.72 6.54 -44.27
CA ARG A 175 -17.73 7.06 -45.25
C ARG A 175 -18.76 6.00 -45.65
N LEU A 176 -18.33 4.75 -45.70
CA LEU A 176 -19.19 3.62 -46.09
C LEU A 176 -19.89 2.96 -44.89
N SER A 177 -19.18 2.83 -43.77
CA SER A 177 -19.68 2.10 -42.59
C SER A 177 -20.41 2.97 -41.58
N GLY A 178 -20.18 4.30 -41.58
CA GLY A 178 -20.68 5.21 -40.57
C GLY A 178 -20.13 4.96 -39.15
N LYS A 179 -19.09 4.14 -39.01
CA LYS A 179 -18.52 3.74 -37.72
C LYS A 179 -17.07 4.19 -37.58
N TRP A 180 -16.66 4.50 -36.36
CA TRP A 180 -15.25 4.78 -36.06
C TRP A 180 -14.38 3.57 -36.36
N SER A 181 -13.28 3.78 -37.07
CA SER A 181 -12.30 2.75 -37.40
C SER A 181 -10.90 3.34 -37.59
N VAL A 182 -9.89 2.52 -37.35
CA VAL A 182 -8.48 2.81 -37.67
C VAL A 182 -8.18 2.13 -39.01
N GLN A 183 -7.66 2.88 -39.97
CA GLN A 183 -7.33 2.34 -41.31
C GLN A 183 -5.92 1.81 -41.31
N PHE A 184 -5.78 0.52 -41.62
CA PHE A 184 -4.51 -0.14 -41.92
C PHE A 184 -4.47 -0.32 -43.44
N SER A 185 -3.57 0.40 -44.11
CA SER A 185 -3.52 0.39 -45.55
C SER A 185 -2.17 -0.03 -46.09
N TYR A 186 -2.17 -0.75 -47.21
CA TYR A 186 -0.98 -1.20 -47.91
C TYR A 186 -1.11 -0.93 -49.42
N PRO A 187 -0.03 -0.44 -50.12
CA PRO A 187 -0.12 -0.08 -51.53
C PRO A 187 -0.19 -1.33 -52.38
N VAL A 188 -1.04 -1.28 -53.42
CA VAL A 188 -1.05 -2.25 -54.55
C VAL A 188 0.02 -1.78 -55.52
N MET A 189 1.02 -2.63 -55.79
CA MET A 189 2.12 -2.28 -56.71
C MET A 189 1.86 -2.89 -58.09
N ARG A 190 2.08 -2.11 -59.14
CA ARG A 190 2.07 -2.64 -60.54
C ARG A 190 3.25 -2.04 -61.26
N GLY A 191 4.12 -2.91 -61.77
CA GLY A 191 5.32 -2.46 -62.47
C GLY A 191 6.26 -1.56 -61.66
N GLY A 192 6.27 -1.71 -60.33
CA GLY A 192 7.10 -0.90 -59.40
C GLY A 192 6.47 0.46 -59.00
N GLN A 193 5.28 0.79 -59.48
CA GLN A 193 4.52 1.99 -59.11
C GLN A 193 3.27 1.64 -58.31
N SER A 194 2.81 2.56 -57.47
CA SER A 194 1.59 2.39 -56.71
C SER A 194 0.38 2.53 -57.64
N ASP A 195 -0.42 1.46 -57.81
CA ASP A 195 -1.65 1.40 -58.62
C ASP A 195 -2.93 1.52 -57.75
N GLY A 196 -2.76 1.83 -56.50
CA GLY A 196 -3.84 2.00 -55.52
C GLY A 196 -3.47 1.46 -54.15
N VAL A 197 -4.49 1.29 -53.31
CA VAL A 197 -4.28 0.82 -51.92
C VAL A 197 -5.35 -0.18 -51.51
N VAL A 198 -4.97 -1.21 -50.78
CA VAL A 198 -5.86 -2.06 -49.99
C VAL A 198 -5.98 -1.45 -48.59
N VAL A 199 -7.18 -1.35 -48.07
CA VAL A 199 -7.47 -0.77 -46.76
C VAL A 199 -8.28 -1.73 -45.91
N LEU A 200 -7.77 -2.00 -44.72
CA LEU A 200 -8.45 -2.71 -43.65
C LEU A 200 -9.02 -1.70 -42.67
N SER A 201 -10.32 -1.58 -42.58
CA SER A 201 -10.99 -0.77 -41.54
C SER A 201 -11.12 -1.60 -40.27
N VAL A 202 -10.23 -1.37 -39.31
CA VAL A 202 -10.16 -2.11 -38.05
C VAL A 202 -10.96 -1.41 -36.97
N ALA A 203 -11.76 -2.16 -36.25
CA ALA A 203 -12.48 -1.64 -35.08
C ALA A 203 -11.55 -1.27 -33.96
N PRO A 204 -11.65 -0.06 -33.33
CA PRO A 204 -10.88 0.30 -32.18
C PRO A 204 -11.05 -0.70 -31.00
N GLU A 205 -12.23 -1.30 -30.89
CA GLU A 205 -12.58 -2.33 -29.90
C GLU A 205 -11.73 -3.60 -30.07
N TYR A 206 -11.33 -3.91 -31.29
CA TYR A 206 -10.43 -5.03 -31.56
C TYR A 206 -9.00 -4.75 -31.08
N LEU A 207 -8.56 -3.51 -31.25
CA LEU A 207 -7.24 -3.08 -30.78
C LEU A 207 -7.16 -3.06 -29.25
N SER A 208 -8.27 -2.73 -28.57
CA SER A 208 -8.38 -2.70 -27.10
C SER A 208 -8.88 -4.02 -26.50
N GLY A 209 -9.23 -5.02 -27.29
CA GLY A 209 -9.94 -6.22 -26.84
C GLY A 209 -9.27 -6.99 -25.69
N HIS A 210 -7.96 -6.93 -25.59
CA HIS A 210 -7.21 -7.57 -24.51
C HIS A 210 -6.69 -6.59 -23.45
N PHE A 211 -7.06 -5.32 -23.51
CA PHE A 211 -6.60 -4.32 -22.54
C PHE A 211 -7.18 -4.55 -21.15
N SER A 212 -8.40 -5.08 -21.08
CA SER A 212 -9.06 -5.43 -19.82
C SER A 212 -8.39 -6.59 -19.09
N ASP A 213 -7.71 -7.49 -19.81
CA ASP A 213 -7.10 -8.68 -19.24
C ASP A 213 -5.93 -8.38 -18.30
N VAL A 214 -5.32 -7.20 -18.47
CA VAL A 214 -4.23 -6.71 -17.61
C VAL A 214 -4.68 -5.73 -16.52
N SER A 215 -5.91 -5.22 -16.61
CA SER A 215 -6.48 -4.32 -15.63
C SER A 215 -6.69 -5.03 -14.28
N THR A 216 -6.21 -4.44 -13.21
CA THR A 216 -6.36 -4.98 -11.84
C THR A 216 -7.44 -4.27 -11.08
N SER A 217 -7.70 -3.03 -11.42
CA SER A 217 -8.76 -2.21 -10.83
C SER A 217 -9.60 -1.58 -11.94
N GLY A 218 -10.88 -1.30 -11.66
CA GLY A 218 -11.76 -0.65 -12.64
C GLY A 218 -11.34 0.76 -13.06
N ASN A 219 -10.25 1.30 -12.47
CA ASN A 219 -9.69 2.60 -12.82
C ASN A 219 -8.35 2.49 -13.58
N ASP A 220 -7.79 1.29 -13.73
CA ASP A 220 -6.60 1.10 -14.54
C ASP A 220 -6.94 1.34 -16.00
N VAL A 221 -5.98 1.85 -16.78
CA VAL A 221 -6.19 2.18 -18.17
C VAL A 221 -5.04 1.68 -19.04
N THR A 222 -5.37 1.12 -20.18
CA THR A 222 -4.40 0.82 -21.24
C THR A 222 -4.73 1.68 -22.45
N LEU A 223 -3.72 2.29 -23.04
CA LEU A 223 -3.82 3.19 -24.17
C LEU A 223 -2.96 2.66 -25.32
N LEU A 224 -3.51 2.70 -26.51
CA LEU A 224 -2.76 2.61 -27.74
C LEU A 224 -2.82 3.98 -28.43
N VAL A 225 -1.66 4.56 -28.61
CA VAL A 225 -1.51 5.93 -29.15
C VAL A 225 -0.55 5.88 -30.32
N ARG A 226 -0.82 6.65 -31.36
CA ARG A 226 0.10 6.88 -32.45
C ARG A 226 1.24 7.82 -31.99
N ASP A 227 2.37 7.81 -32.63
CA ASP A 227 3.55 8.63 -32.30
C ASP A 227 3.29 10.16 -32.42
N ASP A 228 2.25 10.56 -33.15
CA ASP A 228 1.77 11.94 -33.22
C ASP A 228 0.77 12.31 -32.10
N GLY A 229 0.51 11.40 -31.18
CA GLY A 229 -0.38 11.60 -30.04
C GLY A 229 -1.85 11.22 -30.24
N ALA A 230 -2.26 10.77 -31.43
CA ALA A 230 -3.66 10.38 -31.67
C ALA A 230 -4.01 9.09 -30.90
N TYR A 231 -5.12 9.08 -30.18
CA TYR A 231 -5.64 7.86 -29.55
C TYR A 231 -6.14 6.91 -30.63
N LEU A 232 -5.65 5.68 -30.65
CA LEU A 232 -6.16 4.61 -31.51
C LEU A 232 -7.11 3.68 -30.77
N ALA A 233 -6.83 3.41 -29.50
CA ALA A 233 -7.68 2.61 -28.63
C ALA A 233 -7.42 2.95 -27.15
N ARG A 234 -8.45 2.74 -26.32
CA ARG A 234 -8.40 2.91 -24.88
C ARG A 234 -9.26 1.82 -24.20
N SER A 235 -8.84 1.31 -23.06
CA SER A 235 -9.56 0.23 -22.36
C SER A 235 -10.91 0.66 -21.80
N ASP A 236 -11.11 1.94 -21.51
CA ASP A 236 -12.34 2.55 -21.02
C ASP A 236 -12.68 3.81 -21.81
N ARG A 237 -13.95 4.25 -21.83
CA ARG A 237 -14.41 5.49 -22.48
C ARG A 237 -13.84 5.68 -23.90
N GLN A 238 -13.72 4.58 -24.64
CA GLN A 238 -13.03 4.56 -25.92
C GLN A 238 -13.60 5.54 -26.92
N GLU A 239 -14.93 5.60 -27.07
CA GLU A 239 -15.59 6.48 -28.06
C GLU A 239 -15.32 7.96 -27.79
N GLU A 240 -15.11 8.35 -26.50
CA GLU A 240 -14.83 9.73 -26.11
C GLU A 240 -13.45 10.22 -26.60
N VAL A 241 -12.51 9.29 -26.83
CA VAL A 241 -11.10 9.65 -27.14
C VAL A 241 -10.74 9.52 -28.61
N LEU A 242 -11.55 8.83 -29.44
CA LEU A 242 -11.19 8.55 -30.83
C LEU A 242 -11.01 9.80 -31.72
N SER A 243 -11.60 10.95 -31.33
CA SER A 243 -11.39 12.23 -31.99
C SER A 243 -10.33 13.11 -31.32
N LEU A 244 -9.72 12.63 -30.22
CA LEU A 244 -8.80 13.39 -29.39
C LEU A 244 -7.35 12.96 -29.63
N SER A 245 -6.44 13.78 -29.09
CA SER A 245 -5.02 13.43 -28.94
C SER A 245 -4.63 13.56 -27.48
N VAL A 246 -3.59 12.84 -27.09
CA VAL A 246 -2.98 13.01 -25.75
C VAL A 246 -2.39 14.42 -25.60
N PRO A 247 -2.25 14.93 -24.38
CA PRO A 247 -1.60 16.23 -24.15
C PRO A 247 -0.21 16.29 -24.81
N PRO A 248 0.15 17.39 -25.50
CA PRO A 248 1.42 17.49 -26.23
C PRO A 248 2.66 17.45 -25.32
N ASP A 249 2.47 17.70 -24.04
CA ASP A 249 3.49 17.69 -23.02
C ASP A 249 3.72 16.33 -22.36
N ILE A 250 3.03 15.27 -22.82
CA ILE A 250 3.21 13.92 -22.29
C ILE A 250 4.62 13.38 -22.58
N GLU A 251 5.18 12.60 -21.68
CA GLU A 251 6.59 12.23 -21.70
C GLU A 251 7.05 11.57 -23.01
N PHE A 252 6.27 10.63 -23.54
CA PHE A 252 6.67 9.91 -24.77
C PHE A 252 6.60 10.79 -26.03
N LEU A 253 5.85 11.90 -26.04
CA LEU A 253 5.89 12.86 -27.15
C LEU A 253 7.05 13.84 -27.00
N ARG A 254 7.43 14.20 -25.77
CA ARG A 254 8.60 15.06 -25.53
C ARG A 254 9.95 14.36 -25.82
N HIS A 255 9.97 13.05 -25.70
CA HIS A 255 11.18 12.24 -25.87
C HIS A 255 10.98 11.15 -26.96
N PRO A 256 10.92 11.56 -28.24
CA PRO A 256 10.69 10.64 -29.35
C PRO A 256 11.82 9.63 -29.55
N ASP A 257 13.01 9.93 -29.06
CA ASP A 257 14.21 9.07 -29.05
C ASP A 257 14.15 7.92 -28.04
N ARG A 258 13.29 8.04 -27.00
CA ARG A 258 13.15 7.00 -25.99
C ARG A 258 12.18 5.92 -26.44
N MET A 259 12.56 4.66 -26.13
CA MET A 259 11.74 3.49 -26.46
C MET A 259 10.76 3.11 -25.34
N GLN A 260 11.00 3.56 -24.12
CA GLN A 260 10.17 3.30 -22.95
C GLN A 260 10.42 4.35 -21.87
N GLY A 261 9.47 4.49 -20.93
CA GLY A 261 9.60 5.40 -19.81
C GLY A 261 8.41 5.26 -18.86
N GLU A 262 8.43 6.06 -17.80
CA GLU A 262 7.42 6.10 -16.77
C GLU A 262 7.11 7.56 -16.42
N PHE A 263 5.85 7.86 -16.15
CA PHE A 263 5.43 9.17 -15.67
C PHE A 263 4.18 9.02 -14.79
N GLN A 264 3.96 10.00 -13.93
CA GLN A 264 2.73 10.12 -13.17
C GLN A 264 1.94 11.31 -13.67
N ALA A 265 0.67 11.11 -13.98
CA ALA A 265 -0.19 12.15 -14.48
C ALA A 265 -1.65 11.94 -14.09
N LYS A 266 -2.35 13.07 -13.98
CA LYS A 266 -3.81 13.08 -13.86
C LYS A 266 -4.40 13.06 -15.26
N SER A 267 -5.25 12.08 -15.54
CA SER A 267 -5.90 11.91 -16.83
C SER A 267 -6.88 13.07 -17.12
N PRO A 268 -6.80 13.72 -18.28
CA PRO A 268 -7.75 14.76 -18.67
C PRO A 268 -9.16 14.23 -18.98
N ILE A 269 -9.31 12.92 -19.19
CA ILE A 269 -10.57 12.28 -19.58
C ILE A 269 -11.45 11.95 -18.36
N ASP A 270 -10.84 11.44 -17.28
CA ASP A 270 -11.58 10.94 -16.12
C ASP A 270 -11.10 11.54 -14.78
N GLY A 271 -10.06 12.37 -14.81
CA GLY A 271 -9.52 13.05 -13.63
C GLY A 271 -8.78 12.12 -12.64
N VAL A 272 -8.55 10.86 -12.98
CA VAL A 272 -7.86 9.89 -12.12
C VAL A 272 -6.35 10.07 -12.25
N GLU A 273 -5.66 10.12 -11.12
CA GLU A 273 -4.19 10.16 -11.07
C GLU A 273 -3.64 8.73 -11.18
N ARG A 274 -2.77 8.52 -12.17
CA ARG A 274 -2.21 7.21 -12.47
C ARG A 274 -0.70 7.25 -12.60
N LEU A 275 -0.10 6.16 -12.21
CA LEU A 275 1.27 5.83 -12.56
C LEU A 275 1.25 5.15 -13.93
N HIS A 276 1.88 5.77 -14.92
CA HIS A 276 1.97 5.28 -16.29
C HIS A 276 3.37 4.71 -16.56
N ALA A 277 3.40 3.55 -17.23
CA ALA A 277 4.56 3.10 -17.96
C ALA A 277 4.19 2.97 -19.43
N TRP A 278 5.11 3.34 -20.31
CA TRP A 278 4.87 3.31 -21.74
C TRP A 278 6.03 2.65 -22.49
N LYS A 279 5.68 2.06 -23.62
CA LYS A 279 6.64 1.43 -24.53
C LYS A 279 6.26 1.70 -25.98
N ARG A 280 7.27 2.14 -26.76
CA ARG A 280 7.15 2.36 -28.21
C ARG A 280 7.39 1.07 -28.96
N LEU A 281 6.60 0.80 -30.00
CA LEU A 281 6.84 -0.30 -30.90
C LEU A 281 7.97 0.08 -31.86
N ARG A 282 8.92 -0.86 -32.10
CA ARG A 282 10.08 -0.56 -32.95
C ARG A 282 9.75 -0.43 -34.42
N GLU A 283 8.78 -1.22 -34.89
CA GLU A 283 8.46 -1.39 -36.31
C GLU A 283 7.25 -0.52 -36.73
N TYR A 284 6.51 0.01 -35.78
CA TYR A 284 5.29 0.76 -36.04
C TYR A 284 5.29 2.08 -35.27
N PRO A 285 4.67 3.15 -35.82
CA PRO A 285 4.59 4.45 -35.18
C PRO A 285 3.55 4.44 -34.04
N LEU A 286 3.72 3.53 -33.09
CA LEU A 286 2.77 3.26 -32.03
C LEU A 286 3.44 3.24 -30.65
N VAL A 287 2.71 3.72 -29.67
CA VAL A 287 3.07 3.71 -28.26
C VAL A 287 1.94 3.03 -27.47
N VAL A 288 2.29 2.06 -26.66
CA VAL A 288 1.39 1.47 -25.66
C VAL A 288 1.72 2.07 -24.31
N SER A 289 0.72 2.56 -23.60
CA SER A 289 0.86 3.05 -22.24
C SER A 289 -0.14 2.35 -21.33
N VAL A 290 0.34 1.87 -20.18
CA VAL A 290 -0.49 1.30 -19.12
C VAL A 290 -0.43 2.21 -17.91
N GLY A 291 -1.59 2.62 -17.39
CA GLY A 291 -1.74 3.46 -16.22
C GLY A 291 -2.45 2.72 -15.10
N LEU A 292 -1.81 2.59 -13.94
CA LEU A 292 -2.40 2.05 -12.73
C LEU A 292 -2.89 3.18 -11.83
N ASP A 293 -4.09 3.04 -11.27
CA ASP A 293 -4.62 3.96 -10.26
C ASP A 293 -3.68 3.97 -9.05
N HIS A 294 -2.99 5.08 -8.83
CA HIS A 294 -1.99 5.24 -7.78
C HIS A 294 -2.59 4.98 -6.39
N ASP A 295 -3.76 5.52 -6.10
CA ASP A 295 -4.38 5.37 -4.78
C ASP A 295 -4.89 3.95 -4.55
N LYS A 296 -5.49 3.32 -5.56
CA LYS A 296 -5.94 1.93 -5.43
C LYS A 296 -4.80 0.94 -5.35
N ALA A 297 -3.72 1.16 -6.09
CA ALA A 297 -2.52 0.32 -6.01
C ALA A 297 -1.92 0.28 -4.60
N LEU A 298 -1.99 1.39 -3.87
CA LEU A 298 -1.47 1.52 -2.51
C LEU A 298 -2.53 1.35 -1.40
N ALA A 299 -3.82 1.26 -1.74
CA ALA A 299 -4.92 1.26 -0.77
C ALA A 299 -4.80 0.14 0.27
N THR A 300 -4.48 -1.08 -0.17
CA THR A 300 -4.30 -2.24 0.71
C THR A 300 -3.16 -2.03 1.70
N THR A 301 -2.03 -1.51 1.23
CA THR A 301 -0.87 -1.21 2.08
C THR A 301 -1.17 -0.07 3.05
N LYS A 302 -1.78 1.02 2.57
CA LYS A 302 -2.19 2.17 3.39
C LYS A 302 -3.19 1.75 4.49
N SER A 303 -4.18 0.91 4.17
CA SER A 303 -5.16 0.41 5.13
C SER A 303 -4.54 -0.53 6.18
N SER A 304 -3.65 -1.43 5.76
CA SER A 304 -2.90 -2.31 6.66
C SER A 304 -2.02 -1.52 7.64
N ILE A 305 -1.33 -0.48 7.14
CA ILE A 305 -0.53 0.43 7.98
C ILE A 305 -1.42 1.17 8.99
N ALA A 306 -2.58 1.69 8.56
CA ALA A 306 -3.51 2.39 9.44
C ALA A 306 -4.05 1.47 10.55
N GLN A 307 -4.45 0.25 10.19
CA GLN A 307 -4.91 -0.75 11.15
C GLN A 307 -3.80 -1.16 12.13
N SER A 308 -2.59 -1.39 11.62
CA SER A 308 -1.41 -1.68 12.45
C SER A 308 -1.14 -0.55 13.46
N ARG A 309 -1.18 0.71 13.03
CA ARG A 309 -1.02 1.86 13.92
C ARG A 309 -2.07 1.89 15.03
N LEU A 310 -3.33 1.63 14.70
CA LEU A 310 -4.42 1.61 15.67
C LEU A 310 -4.19 0.55 16.75
N TRP A 311 -3.89 -0.69 16.35
CA TRP A 311 -3.64 -1.78 17.29
C TRP A 311 -2.41 -1.55 18.15
N ASN A 312 -1.32 -1.04 17.57
CA ASN A 312 -0.10 -0.73 18.32
C ASN A 312 -0.29 0.46 19.28
N ALA A 313 -1.08 1.46 18.90
CA ALA A 313 -1.44 2.56 19.79
C ALA A 313 -2.29 2.07 20.97
N ALA A 314 -3.29 1.23 20.74
CA ALA A 314 -4.10 0.62 21.79
C ALA A 314 -3.27 -0.24 22.73
N GLY A 315 -2.39 -1.09 22.19
CA GLY A 315 -1.46 -1.91 22.97
C GLY A 315 -0.49 -1.06 23.82
N THR A 316 0.06 0.00 23.24
CA THR A 316 0.95 0.92 23.96
C THR A 316 0.21 1.63 25.09
N LEU A 317 -1.01 2.09 24.85
CA LEU A 317 -1.85 2.71 25.87
C LEU A 317 -2.11 1.76 27.05
N LEU A 318 -2.50 0.52 26.75
CA LEU A 318 -2.71 -0.52 27.77
C LEU A 318 -1.44 -0.80 28.57
N ALA A 319 -0.29 -0.90 27.90
CA ALA A 319 0.99 -1.10 28.57
C ALA A 319 1.36 0.06 29.51
N VAL A 320 1.12 1.30 29.09
CA VAL A 320 1.34 2.49 29.92
C VAL A 320 0.39 2.50 31.13
N LEU A 321 -0.89 2.19 30.93
CA LEU A 321 -1.87 2.11 32.02
C LEU A 321 -1.49 1.02 33.03
N ALA A 322 -1.06 -0.15 32.55
CA ALA A 322 -0.60 -1.25 33.40
C ALA A 322 0.66 -0.84 34.20
N ALA A 323 1.63 -0.17 33.58
CA ALA A 323 2.82 0.31 34.26
C ALA A 323 2.50 1.34 35.34
N LEU A 324 1.59 2.28 35.06
CA LEU A 324 1.08 3.25 36.04
C LEU A 324 0.34 2.56 37.19
N TRP A 325 -0.50 1.59 36.89
CA TRP A 325 -1.21 0.81 37.91
C TRP A 325 -0.23 0.08 38.84
N ILE A 326 0.76 -0.60 38.30
CA ILE A 326 1.80 -1.27 39.06
C ILE A 326 2.57 -0.26 39.93
N ALA A 327 2.95 0.89 39.40
CA ALA A 327 3.64 1.94 40.15
C ALA A 327 2.77 2.45 41.32
N LEU A 328 1.47 2.64 41.12
CA LEU A 328 0.54 3.03 42.18
C LEU A 328 0.41 1.98 43.27
N LEU A 329 0.33 0.69 42.90
CA LEU A 329 0.31 -0.43 43.87
C LEU A 329 1.59 -0.45 44.72
N PHE A 330 2.77 -0.30 44.10
CA PHE A 330 4.04 -0.24 44.83
C PHE A 330 4.11 0.97 45.80
N MET A 331 3.61 2.11 45.35
CA MET A 331 3.55 3.29 46.22
C MET A 331 2.59 3.07 47.40
N HIS A 332 1.46 2.45 47.19
CA HIS A 332 0.48 2.12 48.21
C HIS A 332 1.05 1.13 49.24
N GLN A 333 1.65 0.05 48.79
CA GLN A 333 2.30 -0.92 49.69
C GLN A 333 3.37 -0.29 50.53
N ARG A 334 4.21 0.56 49.99
CA ARG A 334 5.25 1.29 50.73
C ARG A 334 4.67 2.20 51.80
N ARG A 335 3.55 2.89 51.52
CA ARG A 335 2.85 3.72 52.48
C ARG A 335 2.33 2.91 53.67
N ILE A 336 1.80 1.72 53.41
CA ILE A 336 1.31 0.79 54.45
C ILE A 336 2.50 0.31 55.31
N GLN A 337 3.59 -0.16 54.66
CA GLN A 337 4.80 -0.59 55.41
C GLN A 337 5.36 0.51 56.29
N ALA A 338 5.51 1.73 55.77
CA ALA A 338 6.02 2.86 56.55
C ALA A 338 5.12 3.20 57.74
N ARG A 339 3.78 3.10 57.61
CA ARG A 339 2.84 3.28 58.73
C ARG A 339 2.99 2.18 59.76
N LEU A 340 3.15 0.93 59.34
CA LEU A 340 3.33 -0.22 60.23
C LEU A 340 4.62 -0.06 61.05
N GLU A 341 5.75 0.26 60.41
CA GLU A 341 7.00 0.55 61.08
C GLU A 341 6.88 1.69 62.09
N GLN A 342 6.16 2.76 61.73
CA GLN A 342 5.96 3.89 62.65
C GLN A 342 5.09 3.49 63.86
N HIS A 343 4.06 2.67 63.66
CA HIS A 343 3.27 2.12 64.77
C HIS A 343 4.08 1.20 65.67
N GLN A 344 4.90 0.32 65.09
CA GLN A 344 5.79 -0.54 65.86
C GLN A 344 6.78 0.27 66.69
N GLN A 345 7.41 1.30 66.10
CA GLN A 345 8.35 2.19 66.82
C GLN A 345 7.66 2.92 67.98
N ARG A 346 6.44 3.50 67.73
CA ARG A 346 5.68 4.15 68.79
C ARG A 346 5.30 3.20 69.90
N TYR A 347 4.92 1.96 69.58
CA TYR A 347 4.62 0.93 70.54
C TYR A 347 5.84 0.57 71.38
N GLN A 348 6.99 0.36 70.77
CA GLN A 348 8.25 0.10 71.50
C GLN A 348 8.64 1.25 72.42
N LEU A 349 8.59 2.50 71.93
CA LEU A 349 8.90 3.68 72.77
C LEU A 349 7.91 3.81 73.94
N ALA A 350 6.64 3.51 73.78
CA ALA A 350 5.65 3.53 74.87
C ALA A 350 5.95 2.46 75.93
N LEU A 351 6.34 1.25 75.52
CA LEU A 351 6.74 0.16 76.43
C LEU A 351 8.02 0.51 77.18
N GLU A 352 9.03 1.04 76.49
CA GLU A 352 10.28 1.47 77.07
C GLU A 352 10.10 2.63 78.04
N GLY A 353 9.39 3.69 77.60
CA GLY A 353 9.13 4.88 78.41
C GLY A 353 8.23 4.62 79.63
N GLY A 354 7.28 3.72 79.51
CA GLY A 354 6.38 3.28 80.61
C GLY A 354 7.02 2.27 81.56
N ASN A 355 8.22 1.77 81.25
CA ASN A 355 8.86 0.68 82.01
C ASN A 355 7.92 -0.58 82.10
N LEU A 356 7.18 -0.90 81.02
CA LEU A 356 6.16 -1.95 81.00
C LEU A 356 6.77 -3.25 80.42
N GLY A 357 6.43 -4.38 81.03
CA GLY A 357 6.68 -5.71 80.45
C GLY A 357 5.45 -6.17 79.68
N THR A 358 5.69 -6.87 78.56
CA THR A 358 4.59 -7.41 77.72
C THR A 358 4.43 -8.91 77.92
N TRP A 359 3.19 -9.31 77.86
CA TRP A 359 2.84 -10.75 77.82
C TRP A 359 1.81 -10.99 76.71
N GLU A 360 1.92 -12.16 76.08
CA GLU A 360 0.98 -12.59 75.05
C GLU A 360 0.50 -14.02 75.41
N TRP A 361 -0.80 -14.20 75.36
CA TRP A 361 -1.42 -15.49 75.53
C TRP A 361 -2.19 -15.92 74.30
N THR A 362 -1.83 -17.10 73.79
CA THR A 362 -2.56 -17.71 72.71
C THR A 362 -3.56 -18.75 73.24
N THR A 363 -4.83 -18.64 72.90
CA THR A 363 -5.97 -19.44 73.41
C THR A 363 -5.79 -20.95 73.32
N ASN A 364 -4.84 -21.44 72.55
CA ASN A 364 -4.57 -22.88 72.43
C ASN A 364 -3.34 -23.33 73.21
N THR A 365 -2.72 -22.50 74.05
CA THR A 365 -1.54 -22.85 74.83
C THR A 365 -1.77 -22.55 76.32
N THR A 366 -1.14 -23.36 77.16
CA THR A 366 -1.17 -23.14 78.65
C THR A 366 -0.01 -22.19 79.10
N HIS A 367 0.86 -21.81 78.19
CA HIS A 367 2.06 -21.02 78.45
C HIS A 367 1.88 -19.60 77.88
N LEU A 368 2.47 -18.62 78.58
CA LEU A 368 2.52 -17.21 78.23
C LEU A 368 3.86 -16.92 77.56
N HIS A 369 3.79 -16.18 76.45
CA HIS A 369 4.99 -15.56 75.90
C HIS A 369 5.19 -14.23 76.59
N VAL A 370 6.35 -14.04 77.20
CA VAL A 370 6.68 -12.81 78.02
C VAL A 370 8.01 -12.24 77.52
N ASP A 371 8.17 -10.95 77.63
CA ASP A 371 9.43 -10.31 77.30
C ASP A 371 10.41 -10.32 78.50
N GLU A 372 11.68 -9.98 78.24
CA GLU A 372 12.74 -9.95 79.23
C GLU A 372 12.46 -8.94 80.37
N ARG A 373 11.73 -7.88 80.03
CA ARG A 373 11.37 -6.84 80.98
C ARG A 373 10.25 -7.31 81.94
N TRP A 374 9.37 -8.11 81.48
CA TRP A 374 8.36 -8.79 82.30
C TRP A 374 9.02 -9.67 83.38
N HIS A 375 10.07 -10.43 82.96
CA HIS A 375 10.86 -11.24 83.92
C HIS A 375 11.54 -10.36 84.98
N THR A 376 12.10 -9.20 84.57
CA THR A 376 12.71 -8.26 85.50
C THR A 376 11.73 -7.64 86.50
N LEU A 377 10.52 -7.27 86.03
CA LEU A 377 9.48 -6.68 86.84
C LEU A 377 8.85 -7.66 87.83
N MET A 378 8.69 -8.92 87.38
CA MET A 378 8.09 -9.98 88.21
C MET A 378 9.13 -10.70 89.11
N GLY A 379 10.38 -10.32 89.05
CA GLY A 379 11.45 -10.96 89.81
C GLY A 379 11.69 -12.43 89.44
N SER A 380 11.45 -12.82 88.20
CA SER A 380 11.70 -14.15 87.68
C SER A 380 12.84 -14.17 86.69
N SER A 381 13.40 -15.35 86.38
CA SER A 381 14.47 -15.49 85.40
C SER A 381 13.94 -16.14 84.13
N PRO A 382 14.45 -15.81 82.95
CA PRO A 382 14.18 -16.49 81.73
C PRO A 382 14.50 -17.99 81.80
N SER A 383 15.37 -18.41 82.65
CA SER A 383 15.74 -19.80 82.90
C SER A 383 14.65 -20.60 83.63
N ASP A 384 13.68 -19.96 84.28
CA ASP A 384 12.60 -20.62 85.03
C ASP A 384 11.52 -21.25 84.08
N GLY A 385 11.70 -21.12 82.79
CA GLY A 385 10.74 -21.59 81.76
C GLY A 385 9.57 -20.62 81.55
N PRO A 386 8.73 -20.85 80.48
CA PRO A 386 7.60 -20.00 80.20
C PRO A 386 6.56 -20.04 81.30
N PRO A 387 6.13 -18.89 81.84
CA PRO A 387 5.13 -18.81 82.87
C PRO A 387 3.76 -19.37 82.42
N SER A 388 3.06 -20.11 83.27
CA SER A 388 1.70 -20.55 82.97
C SER A 388 0.65 -19.55 83.49
N LEU A 389 -0.54 -19.64 82.96
CA LEU A 389 -1.66 -18.79 83.33
C LEU A 389 -2.04 -18.99 84.81
N ASP A 390 -1.85 -20.19 85.31
CA ASP A 390 -2.11 -20.53 86.70
C ASP A 390 -1.05 -19.95 87.65
N SER A 391 0.20 -19.88 87.23
CA SER A 391 1.28 -19.21 87.97
C SER A 391 1.05 -17.70 88.11
N LEU A 392 0.46 -17.07 87.10
CA LEU A 392 0.05 -15.67 87.17
C LEU A 392 -1.11 -15.45 88.15
N ARG A 393 -2.13 -16.32 88.07
CA ARG A 393 -3.30 -16.26 88.99
C ARG A 393 -2.87 -16.42 90.43
N ALA A 394 -1.92 -17.33 90.71
CA ALA A 394 -1.44 -17.53 92.05
C ALA A 394 -0.63 -16.32 92.62
N ARG A 395 -0.06 -15.49 91.76
CA ARG A 395 0.65 -14.24 92.15
C ARG A 395 -0.20 -12.99 92.16
N ALA A 396 -1.41 -13.05 91.54
CA ALA A 396 -2.35 -11.94 91.60
C ALA A 396 -2.91 -11.86 93.02
N HIS A 397 -2.87 -10.64 93.62
CA HIS A 397 -3.34 -10.41 95.00
C HIS A 397 -4.85 -10.79 95.10
N PRO A 398 -5.23 -11.66 96.03
CA PRO A 398 -6.67 -11.93 96.24
C PRO A 398 -7.33 -10.67 96.82
N GLN A 399 -8.24 -10.03 96.05
CA GLN A 399 -9.21 -9.12 96.61
C GLN A 399 -10.47 -9.87 96.93
#